data_573cff2c2f544808170b9a5d0b1b1f1a
#
_entry.id   573cff2c2f544808170b9a5d0b1b1f1a
#
_cell.length_a   1.000
_cell.length_b   1.000
_cell.length_c   1.000
_cell.angle_alpha   90.00
_cell.angle_beta   90.00
_cell.angle_gamma   90.00
#
_symmetry.space_group_name_H-M   'P 1'
#
loop_
_entity.id
_entity.type
_entity.pdbx_description
1 polymer ?
#
loop_
_entity_poly.entity_id
_entity_poly.type
_entity_poly.pdbx_seq_one_letter_code
_entity_poly.pdbx_strand_id
1 'polypeptide(L)'
;TFSYTMAFWDWTRWEKEIDWMALHGINLPLAMVGTDGVWYNVLSKLGYTKEEINDFVAGPGFQAWWLMNNLEGWGGPNPDSWYKQQIALQKRIVKRMREYGIEPVFPGYSGMVPHNAKEKLGLNVSDPGLWNGYRRPAFLQPTDPRFEEIASLYYKEMNKLYGKADYYSMDPFHEGGSVAGVDLDAAGKAIMQAMKKNNPKAVWVAQAWQANPRPQMIGNLEAGDLIVLDLFAESRPQWGDPASTWYRKDGFGQHDWIYCMLLNYGGNVGLHGKLKHVIDEFYKAKE
;
A
#
# COMPACT_ATOMS: atom_id res chain seq x y z
N THR A 1 2.02 0.36 14.50
CA THR A 1 1.86 0.70 13.07
C THR A 1 2.96 1.61 12.60
N PHE A 2 3.23 1.60 11.29
CA PHE A 2 4.40 2.28 10.70
C PHE A 2 4.49 3.76 11.07
N SER A 3 3.49 4.57 10.73
CA SER A 3 3.54 6.02 10.99
C SER A 3 3.39 6.43 12.45
N TYR A 4 2.75 5.60 13.28
CA TYR A 4 2.54 5.95 14.70
C TYR A 4 3.73 5.58 15.59
N THR A 5 4.46 4.50 15.29
CA THR A 5 5.49 3.98 16.18
C THR A 5 6.83 3.70 15.51
N MET A 6 6.84 3.39 14.20
CA MET A 6 8.02 2.81 13.53
C MET A 6 8.79 3.81 12.65
N ALA A 7 8.28 5.04 12.48
CA ALA A 7 8.80 6.02 11.52
C ALA A 7 10.31 6.33 11.70
N PHE A 8 10.78 6.26 12.94
CA PHE A 8 12.17 6.55 13.29
C PHE A 8 12.93 5.37 13.89
N TRP A 9 12.41 4.14 13.71
CA TRP A 9 13.13 2.98 14.20
C TRP A 9 14.44 2.79 13.46
N ASP A 10 15.49 2.56 14.21
CA ASP A 10 16.79 2.14 13.72
C ASP A 10 16.84 0.61 13.49
N TRP A 11 17.98 0.14 13.03
CA TRP A 11 18.21 -1.28 12.82
C TRP A 11 18.02 -2.11 14.09
N THR A 12 18.53 -1.64 15.22
CA THR A 12 18.47 -2.37 16.50
C THR A 12 17.03 -2.67 16.90
N ARG A 13 16.12 -1.71 16.64
CA ARG A 13 14.69 -1.91 16.93
C ARG A 13 14.02 -2.80 15.88
N TRP A 14 14.34 -2.61 14.59
CA TRP A 14 13.81 -3.44 13.52
C TRP A 14 14.25 -4.91 13.64
N GLU A 15 15.49 -5.19 13.97
CA GLU A 15 15.99 -6.55 14.18
C GLU A 15 15.17 -7.29 15.24
N LYS A 16 14.93 -6.65 16.39
CA LYS A 16 14.09 -7.21 17.45
C LYS A 16 12.65 -7.47 17.00
N GLU A 17 12.10 -6.57 16.19
CA GLU A 17 10.73 -6.73 15.67
C GLU A 17 10.64 -7.89 14.67
N ILE A 18 11.62 -8.06 13.81
CA ILE A 18 11.66 -9.17 12.85
C ILE A 18 11.85 -10.49 13.57
N ASP A 19 12.73 -10.55 14.57
CA ASP A 19 12.91 -11.72 15.41
C ASP A 19 11.61 -12.09 16.16
N TRP A 20 10.89 -11.07 16.66
CA TRP A 20 9.58 -11.25 17.27
C TRP A 20 8.54 -11.77 16.26
N MET A 21 8.51 -11.22 15.03
CA MET A 21 7.63 -11.72 13.96
C MET A 21 7.89 -13.21 13.68
N ALA A 22 9.14 -13.62 13.57
CA ALA A 22 9.51 -15.02 13.34
C ALA A 22 9.04 -15.94 14.47
N LEU A 23 9.22 -15.54 15.73
CA LEU A 23 8.78 -16.29 16.90
C LEU A 23 7.26 -16.42 17.03
N HIS A 24 6.49 -15.50 16.42
CA HIS A 24 5.03 -15.48 16.48
C HIS A 24 4.35 -15.93 15.18
N GLY A 25 5.11 -16.52 14.25
CA GLY A 25 4.57 -17.08 13.00
C GLY A 25 4.09 -16.02 11.98
N ILE A 26 4.52 -14.77 12.13
CA ILE A 26 4.24 -13.72 11.14
C ILE A 26 5.16 -13.94 9.95
N ASN A 27 4.58 -14.23 8.78
CA ASN A 27 5.32 -14.62 7.59
C ASN A 27 5.11 -13.70 6.38
N LEU A 28 4.22 -12.70 6.47
CA LEU A 28 3.87 -11.80 5.36
C LEU A 28 3.67 -10.34 5.84
N PRO A 29 4.71 -9.69 6.39
CA PRO A 29 4.61 -8.33 6.89
C PRO A 29 4.77 -7.29 5.79
N LEU A 30 4.11 -6.13 5.96
CA LEU A 30 4.30 -4.97 5.09
C LEU A 30 5.68 -4.34 5.30
N ALA A 31 6.47 -4.23 4.24
CA ALA A 31 7.85 -3.75 4.26
C ALA A 31 7.98 -2.40 3.52
N MET A 32 7.57 -1.32 4.17
CA MET A 32 7.42 0.02 3.58
C MET A 32 8.66 0.91 3.68
N VAL A 33 9.59 0.61 4.58
CA VAL A 33 10.81 1.42 4.78
C VAL A 33 11.54 1.64 3.45
N GLY A 34 12.03 2.85 3.21
CA GLY A 34 12.82 3.18 2.03
C GLY A 34 12.05 3.21 0.70
N THR A 35 10.72 3.12 0.71
CA THR A 35 9.90 3.30 -0.50
C THR A 35 9.96 4.74 -1.01
N ASP A 36 10.15 5.71 -0.12
CA ASP A 36 10.47 7.09 -0.46
C ASP A 36 11.75 7.22 -1.30
N GLY A 37 12.77 6.41 -1.02
CA GLY A 37 13.98 6.33 -1.83
C GLY A 37 13.75 5.73 -3.22
N VAL A 38 12.81 4.80 -3.36
CA VAL A 38 12.37 4.30 -4.69
C VAL A 38 11.75 5.44 -5.49
N TRP A 39 10.80 6.15 -4.90
CA TRP A 39 10.15 7.29 -5.54
C TRP A 39 11.10 8.43 -5.87
N TYR A 40 12.06 8.72 -4.99
CA TYR A 40 13.13 9.69 -5.28
C TYR A 40 13.87 9.33 -6.57
N ASN A 41 14.26 8.06 -6.72
CA ASN A 41 14.95 7.58 -7.91
C ASN A 41 14.06 7.64 -9.17
N VAL A 42 12.80 7.23 -9.05
CA VAL A 42 11.82 7.25 -10.16
C VAL A 42 11.60 8.69 -10.65
N LEU A 43 11.28 9.59 -9.75
CA LEU A 43 10.96 10.98 -10.09
C LEU A 43 12.19 11.72 -10.65
N SER A 44 13.38 11.49 -10.08
CA SER A 44 14.62 12.03 -10.63
C SER A 44 14.85 11.60 -12.09
N LYS A 45 14.54 10.36 -12.44
CA LYS A 45 14.65 9.84 -13.81
C LYS A 45 13.58 10.40 -14.74
N LEU A 46 12.43 10.79 -14.20
CA LEU A 46 11.36 11.47 -14.93
C LEU A 46 11.61 12.99 -15.06
N GLY A 47 12.73 13.51 -14.55
CA GLY A 47 13.13 14.90 -14.68
C GLY A 47 12.53 15.85 -13.64
N TYR A 48 12.04 15.32 -12.52
CA TYR A 48 11.64 16.14 -11.37
C TYR A 48 12.87 16.70 -10.64
N THR A 49 12.79 17.96 -10.21
CA THR A 49 13.79 18.56 -9.34
C THR A 49 13.66 18.04 -7.91
N LYS A 50 14.64 18.28 -7.09
CA LYS A 50 14.61 17.91 -5.67
C LYS A 50 13.44 18.57 -4.92
N GLU A 51 13.18 19.82 -5.23
CA GLU A 51 12.09 20.59 -4.65
C GLU A 51 10.74 19.97 -5.00
N GLU A 52 10.54 19.62 -6.28
CA GLU A 52 9.32 18.96 -6.76
C GLU A 52 9.15 17.57 -6.13
N ILE A 53 10.24 16.81 -5.93
CA ILE A 53 10.20 15.51 -5.24
C ILE A 53 9.80 15.70 -3.78
N ASN A 54 10.33 16.71 -3.11
CA ASN A 54 9.99 17.01 -1.72
C ASN A 54 8.54 17.54 -1.57
N ASP A 55 7.97 18.14 -2.61
CA ASP A 55 6.55 18.52 -2.65
C ASP A 55 5.61 17.31 -2.79
N PHE A 56 6.13 16.18 -3.19
CA PHE A 56 5.36 14.95 -3.36
C PHE A 56 5.59 13.95 -2.22
N VAL A 57 6.85 13.69 -1.86
CA VAL A 57 7.19 12.67 -0.85
C VAL A 57 6.89 13.22 0.55
N ALA A 58 6.09 12.49 1.31
CA ALA A 58 5.79 12.88 2.69
C ALA A 58 6.97 12.65 3.63
N GLY A 59 6.99 13.40 4.72
CA GLY A 59 7.93 13.21 5.80
C GLY A 59 7.73 11.92 6.58
N PRO A 60 8.67 11.53 7.46
CA PRO A 60 8.75 10.20 8.08
C PRO A 60 7.48 9.77 8.80
N GLY A 61 6.83 10.65 9.54
CA GLY A 61 5.61 10.36 10.29
C GLY A 61 4.36 10.21 9.42
N PHE A 62 4.44 10.50 8.12
CA PHE A 62 3.29 10.53 7.21
C PHE A 62 3.40 9.56 6.04
N GLN A 63 4.44 8.76 5.98
CA GLN A 63 4.74 7.81 4.90
C GLN A 63 3.59 6.82 4.63
N ALA A 64 2.92 6.30 5.66
CA ALA A 64 1.85 5.34 5.48
C ALA A 64 0.65 5.96 4.74
N TRP A 65 0.24 7.16 5.11
CA TRP A 65 -0.87 7.85 4.43
C TRP A 65 -0.52 8.31 3.03
N TRP A 66 0.73 8.71 2.81
CA TRP A 66 1.22 9.02 1.47
C TRP A 66 1.18 7.78 0.57
N LEU A 67 1.65 6.63 1.03
CA LEU A 67 1.63 5.37 0.27
C LEU A 67 0.22 4.80 0.07
N MET A 68 -0.76 5.24 0.87
CA MET A 68 -2.20 4.98 0.64
C MET A 68 -2.86 6.03 -0.28
N ASN A 69 -2.10 6.91 -0.94
CA ASN A 69 -2.60 8.00 -1.79
C ASN A 69 -3.49 9.03 -1.07
N ASN A 70 -3.34 9.19 0.24
CA ASN A 70 -4.18 10.10 1.03
C ASN A 70 -3.63 11.53 1.08
N LEU A 71 -2.34 11.70 1.05
CA LEU A 71 -1.69 13.02 1.07
C LEU A 71 -0.36 13.01 0.31
N GLU A 72 0.14 14.19 -0.03
CA GLU A 72 1.51 14.37 -0.55
C GLU A 72 2.22 15.54 0.13
N GLY A 73 3.55 15.51 0.16
CA GLY A 73 4.43 16.60 0.59
C GLY A 73 4.38 17.00 2.06
N TRP A 74 3.49 16.42 2.86
CA TRP A 74 3.32 16.82 4.26
C TRP A 74 4.43 16.28 5.17
N GLY A 75 4.89 17.12 6.10
CA GLY A 75 5.90 16.71 7.11
C GLY A 75 7.34 16.62 6.60
N GLY A 76 7.59 17.06 5.37
CA GLY A 76 8.92 17.21 4.78
C GLY A 76 9.47 18.62 4.90
N PRO A 77 10.53 18.96 4.14
CA PRO A 77 11.26 18.11 3.21
C PRO A 77 12.20 17.10 3.88
N ASN A 78 12.40 15.95 3.21
CA ASN A 78 13.38 14.97 3.66
C ASN A 78 14.80 15.34 3.14
N PRO A 79 15.85 15.33 3.98
CA PRO A 79 17.21 15.54 3.52
C PRO A 79 17.74 14.34 2.73
N ASP A 80 18.73 14.54 1.86
CA ASP A 80 19.34 13.47 1.05
C ASP A 80 19.91 12.32 1.89
N SER A 81 20.40 12.64 3.09
CA SER A 81 20.88 11.62 4.03
C SER A 81 19.77 10.68 4.51
N TRP A 82 18.54 11.18 4.62
CA TRP A 82 17.37 10.37 4.97
C TRP A 82 17.12 9.26 3.93
N TYR A 83 16.98 9.61 2.66
CA TYR A 83 16.76 8.62 1.60
C TYR A 83 17.84 7.54 1.58
N LYS A 84 19.12 7.93 1.72
CA LYS A 84 20.26 6.99 1.77
C LYS A 84 20.17 6.05 2.97
N GLN A 85 19.84 6.58 4.14
CA GLN A 85 19.70 5.80 5.38
C GLN A 85 18.51 4.84 5.32
N GLN A 86 17.35 5.30 4.82
CA GLN A 86 16.17 4.44 4.69
C GLN A 86 16.38 3.31 3.68
N ILE A 87 17.03 3.57 2.56
CA ILE A 87 17.43 2.52 1.61
C ILE A 87 18.36 1.50 2.27
N ALA A 88 19.38 1.96 3.01
CA ALA A 88 20.30 1.06 3.69
C ALA A 88 19.60 0.22 4.77
N LEU A 89 18.69 0.84 5.53
CA LEU A 89 17.89 0.17 6.56
C LEU A 89 16.99 -0.89 5.94
N GLN A 90 16.25 -0.57 4.88
CA GLN A 90 15.35 -1.52 4.21
C GLN A 90 16.10 -2.73 3.64
N LYS A 91 17.29 -2.54 3.09
CA LYS A 91 18.13 -3.67 2.64
C LYS A 91 18.43 -4.66 3.77
N ARG A 92 18.70 -4.16 4.98
CA ARG A 92 18.91 -5.01 6.16
C ARG A 92 17.63 -5.70 6.60
N ILE A 93 16.51 -4.98 6.64
CA ILE A 93 15.18 -5.50 6.99
C ILE A 93 14.80 -6.65 6.07
N VAL A 94 14.83 -6.43 4.76
CA VAL A 94 14.45 -7.45 3.76
C VAL A 94 15.39 -8.66 3.81
N LYS A 95 16.70 -8.44 3.99
CA LYS A 95 17.66 -9.53 4.16
C LYS A 95 17.30 -10.40 5.36
N ARG A 96 17.04 -9.78 6.53
CA ARG A 96 16.72 -10.51 7.76
C ARG A 96 15.39 -11.24 7.65
N MET A 97 14.37 -10.62 7.07
CA MET A 97 13.09 -11.29 6.81
C MET A 97 13.29 -12.58 5.98
N ARG A 98 14.02 -12.49 4.89
CA ARG A 98 14.29 -13.64 4.01
C ARG A 98 15.13 -14.73 4.66
N GLU A 99 16.06 -14.39 5.55
CA GLU A 99 16.82 -15.36 6.35
C GLU A 99 15.91 -16.22 7.24
N TYR A 100 14.75 -15.69 7.64
CA TYR A 100 13.73 -16.42 8.41
C TYR A 100 12.61 -17.03 7.56
N GLY A 101 12.67 -16.91 6.24
CA GLY A 101 11.59 -17.35 5.35
C GLY A 101 10.33 -16.46 5.44
N ILE A 102 10.49 -15.24 5.95
CA ILE A 102 9.42 -14.22 5.97
C ILE A 102 9.43 -13.52 4.62
N GLU A 103 8.28 -13.51 3.93
CA GLU A 103 8.13 -12.86 2.64
C GLU A 103 7.68 -11.40 2.80
N PRO A 104 8.46 -10.41 2.34
CA PRO A 104 8.06 -9.01 2.46
C PRO A 104 6.94 -8.65 1.47
N VAL A 105 5.93 -7.93 1.94
CA VAL A 105 4.96 -7.24 1.08
C VAL A 105 5.48 -5.83 0.80
N PHE A 106 5.85 -5.54 -0.44
CA PHE A 106 6.30 -4.19 -0.81
C PHE A 106 5.11 -3.31 -1.23
N PRO A 107 5.19 -1.99 -1.02
CA PRO A 107 4.28 -1.07 -1.69
C PRO A 107 4.38 -1.22 -3.20
N GLY A 108 3.22 -1.41 -3.86
CA GLY A 108 3.14 -1.52 -5.30
C GLY A 108 2.84 -0.18 -5.99
N TYR A 109 2.92 -0.15 -7.32
CA TYR A 109 2.52 1.02 -8.11
C TYR A 109 1.00 1.05 -8.30
N SER A 110 0.36 2.04 -7.71
CA SER A 110 -1.10 2.19 -7.71
C SER A 110 -1.66 3.05 -8.85
N GLY A 111 -0.80 3.67 -9.66
CA GLY A 111 -1.17 4.79 -10.53
C GLY A 111 -0.92 6.15 -9.87
N MET A 112 -0.39 6.18 -8.67
CA MET A 112 -0.02 7.41 -7.97
C MET A 112 1.07 8.15 -8.73
N VAL A 113 0.87 9.47 -8.91
CA VAL A 113 1.87 10.40 -9.46
C VAL A 113 1.75 11.75 -8.75
N PRO A 114 2.79 12.61 -8.77
CA PRO A 114 2.67 13.96 -8.23
C PRO A 114 1.47 14.72 -8.83
N HIS A 115 0.83 15.55 -8.04
CA HIS A 115 -0.33 16.36 -8.52
C HIS A 115 -0.04 17.19 -9.78
N ASN A 116 1.20 17.65 -9.95
CA ASN A 116 1.64 18.44 -11.09
C ASN A 116 2.08 17.59 -12.31
N ALA A 117 1.80 16.28 -12.31
CA ALA A 117 2.26 15.38 -13.36
C ALA A 117 1.68 15.69 -14.74
N LYS A 118 0.49 16.30 -14.78
CA LYS A 118 -0.12 16.80 -16.03
C LYS A 118 0.73 17.90 -16.65
N GLU A 119 1.08 18.90 -15.87
CA GLU A 119 1.84 20.07 -16.33
C GLU A 119 3.30 19.70 -16.61
N LYS A 120 3.90 18.86 -15.77
CA LYS A 120 5.31 18.50 -15.84
C LYS A 120 5.62 17.49 -16.95
N LEU A 121 4.76 16.50 -17.10
CA LEU A 121 5.00 15.34 -17.96
C LEU A 121 3.99 15.17 -19.09
N GLY A 122 2.93 16.00 -19.12
CA GLY A 122 1.84 15.87 -20.09
C GLY A 122 0.96 14.64 -19.86
N LEU A 123 0.90 14.10 -18.64
CA LEU A 123 0.15 12.90 -18.34
C LEU A 123 -1.36 13.16 -18.25
N ASN A 124 -2.15 12.17 -18.64
CA ASN A 124 -3.58 12.19 -18.42
C ASN A 124 -3.89 11.69 -17.00
N VAL A 125 -4.22 12.59 -16.10
CA VAL A 125 -4.45 12.29 -14.69
C VAL A 125 -5.84 12.72 -14.24
N SER A 126 -6.37 12.05 -13.21
CA SER A 126 -7.51 12.51 -12.42
C SER A 126 -7.04 13.04 -11.07
N ASP A 127 -7.85 13.93 -10.50
CA ASP A 127 -7.65 14.47 -9.15
C ASP A 127 -8.57 13.72 -8.17
N PRO A 128 -8.01 12.92 -7.23
CA PRO A 128 -8.82 12.25 -6.21
C PRO A 128 -9.35 13.18 -5.11
N GLY A 129 -9.04 14.48 -5.16
CA GLY A 129 -9.50 15.50 -4.21
C GLY A 129 -8.64 15.62 -2.95
N LEU A 130 -9.28 15.94 -1.83
CA LEU A 130 -8.61 16.14 -0.56
C LEU A 130 -8.87 15.00 0.42
N TRP A 131 -7.94 14.78 1.33
CA TRP A 131 -8.09 13.94 2.51
C TRP A 131 -7.89 14.79 3.76
N ASN A 132 -8.96 15.00 4.54
CA ASN A 132 -8.90 15.85 5.74
C ASN A 132 -8.25 17.23 5.52
N GLY A 133 -8.50 17.85 4.34
CA GLY A 133 -7.90 19.13 3.96
C GLY A 133 -6.52 19.04 3.30
N TYR A 134 -5.89 17.86 3.27
CA TYR A 134 -4.62 17.64 2.59
C TYR A 134 -4.83 17.25 1.13
N ARG A 135 -3.98 17.76 0.24
CA ARG A 135 -3.98 17.41 -1.18
C ARG A 135 -3.53 15.97 -1.36
N ARG A 136 -4.30 15.21 -2.14
CA ARG A 136 -3.92 13.87 -2.56
C ARG A 136 -2.94 13.92 -3.74
N PRO A 137 -2.08 12.90 -3.91
CA PRO A 137 -1.44 12.65 -5.20
C PRO A 137 -2.47 12.53 -6.32
N ALA A 138 -2.09 12.90 -7.54
CA ALA A 138 -2.91 12.63 -8.70
C ALA A 138 -2.90 11.12 -9.04
N PHE A 139 -3.94 10.67 -9.74
CA PHE A 139 -4.04 9.32 -10.26
C PHE A 139 -3.82 9.31 -11.76
N LEU A 140 -2.81 8.61 -12.24
CA LEU A 140 -2.54 8.42 -13.67
C LEU A 140 -3.60 7.52 -14.28
N GLN A 141 -4.28 8.00 -15.32
CA GLN A 141 -5.32 7.24 -15.99
C GLN A 141 -4.75 5.94 -16.60
N PRO A 142 -5.47 4.81 -16.46
CA PRO A 142 -5.01 3.52 -16.99
C PRO A 142 -4.89 3.52 -18.52
N THR A 143 -5.60 4.43 -19.18
CA THR A 143 -5.57 4.63 -20.63
C THR A 143 -4.38 5.47 -21.10
N ASP A 144 -3.65 6.11 -20.19
CA ASP A 144 -2.44 6.85 -20.57
C ASP A 144 -1.35 5.86 -21.01
N PRO A 145 -0.77 6.00 -22.21
CA PRO A 145 0.25 5.07 -22.69
C PRO A 145 1.50 5.01 -21.81
N ARG A 146 1.73 6.02 -20.99
CA ARG A 146 2.85 6.06 -20.04
C ARG A 146 2.58 5.34 -18.71
N PHE A 147 1.36 4.85 -18.47
CA PHE A 147 1.05 4.12 -17.23
C PHE A 147 2.01 2.92 -17.04
N GLU A 148 2.15 2.10 -18.07
CA GLU A 148 3.04 0.94 -18.02
C GLU A 148 4.52 1.34 -17.93
N GLU A 149 4.94 2.42 -18.62
CA GLU A 149 6.30 2.93 -18.56
C GLU A 149 6.70 3.31 -17.13
N ILE A 150 5.86 4.12 -16.46
CA ILE A 150 6.11 4.61 -15.11
C ILE A 150 6.05 3.45 -14.09
N ALA A 151 5.07 2.56 -14.22
CA ALA A 151 4.99 1.35 -13.41
C ALA A 151 6.24 0.47 -13.55
N SER A 152 6.69 0.24 -14.77
CA SER A 152 7.90 -0.55 -15.05
C SER A 152 9.15 0.11 -14.46
N LEU A 153 9.25 1.44 -14.54
CA LEU A 153 10.34 2.18 -13.92
C LEU A 153 10.32 2.05 -12.40
N TYR A 154 9.14 2.15 -11.79
CA TYR A 154 8.96 1.99 -10.34
C TYR A 154 9.42 0.61 -9.88
N TYR A 155 8.91 -0.46 -10.49
CA TYR A 155 9.30 -1.82 -10.13
C TYR A 155 10.78 -2.12 -10.41
N LYS A 156 11.34 -1.57 -11.47
CA LYS A 156 12.78 -1.68 -11.76
C LYS A 156 13.64 -1.06 -10.66
N GLU A 157 13.27 0.13 -10.17
CA GLU A 157 13.98 0.77 -9.06
C GLU A 157 13.80 0.01 -7.75
N MET A 158 12.59 -0.46 -7.45
CA MET A 158 12.31 -1.29 -6.29
C MET A 158 13.16 -2.57 -6.30
N ASN A 159 13.15 -3.31 -7.42
CA ASN A 159 13.92 -4.55 -7.56
C ASN A 159 15.44 -4.32 -7.47
N LYS A 160 15.93 -3.21 -8.03
CA LYS A 160 17.34 -2.85 -7.94
C LYS A 160 17.79 -2.62 -6.50
N LEU A 161 16.92 -2.04 -5.68
CA LEU A 161 17.23 -1.72 -4.29
C LEU A 161 17.04 -2.91 -3.35
N TYR A 162 15.94 -3.67 -3.49
CA TYR A 162 15.48 -4.63 -2.48
C TYR A 162 15.28 -6.05 -3.00
N GLY A 163 15.47 -6.28 -4.30
CA GLY A 163 15.15 -7.54 -4.96
C GLY A 163 13.65 -7.67 -5.26
N LYS A 164 13.28 -8.75 -5.96
CA LYS A 164 11.89 -9.06 -6.28
C LYS A 164 11.14 -9.56 -5.06
N ALA A 165 9.84 -9.31 -5.02
CA ALA A 165 8.88 -9.92 -4.10
C ALA A 165 7.70 -10.48 -4.89
N ASP A 166 6.95 -11.40 -4.28
CA ASP A 166 5.72 -11.94 -4.88
C ASP A 166 4.47 -11.15 -4.43
N TYR A 167 4.55 -10.36 -3.36
CA TYR A 167 3.42 -9.64 -2.80
C TYR A 167 3.63 -8.13 -2.82
N TYR A 168 2.59 -7.41 -3.30
CA TYR A 168 2.62 -5.95 -3.37
C TYR A 168 1.32 -5.36 -2.82
N SER A 169 1.42 -4.38 -1.93
CA SER A 169 0.28 -3.68 -1.34
C SER A 169 0.10 -2.30 -1.93
N MET A 170 -1.12 -1.97 -2.31
CA MET A 170 -1.53 -0.64 -2.72
C MET A 170 -3.05 -0.50 -2.63
N ASP A 171 -3.51 0.72 -2.36
CA ASP A 171 -4.92 1.01 -2.15
C ASP A 171 -5.29 2.33 -2.84
N PRO A 172 -5.45 2.36 -4.16
CA PRO A 172 -5.86 3.56 -4.88
C PRO A 172 -7.24 4.04 -4.40
N PHE A 173 -7.42 5.35 -4.30
CA PHE A 173 -8.65 5.99 -3.82
C PHE A 173 -9.05 5.66 -2.38
N HIS A 174 -8.09 5.33 -1.52
CA HIS A 174 -8.33 5.03 -0.12
C HIS A 174 -9.05 6.19 0.61
N GLU A 175 -9.85 5.87 1.61
CA GLU A 175 -10.58 6.84 2.47
C GLU A 175 -11.30 7.98 1.71
N GLY A 176 -12.15 7.61 0.78
CA GLY A 176 -13.03 8.57 0.10
C GLY A 176 -12.38 9.34 -1.05
N GLY A 177 -11.24 8.88 -1.56
CA GLY A 177 -10.69 9.43 -2.81
C GLY A 177 -11.69 9.35 -3.95
N SER A 178 -11.84 10.45 -4.70
CA SER A 178 -12.76 10.55 -5.84
C SER A 178 -12.33 9.63 -6.97
N VAL A 179 -13.29 8.88 -7.49
CA VAL A 179 -13.12 8.02 -8.68
C VAL A 179 -13.76 8.64 -9.93
N ALA A 180 -14.13 9.92 -9.86
CA ALA A 180 -14.77 10.61 -10.98
C ALA A 180 -13.88 10.59 -12.22
N GLY A 181 -14.45 10.18 -13.35
CA GLY A 181 -13.74 10.11 -14.63
C GLY A 181 -12.71 8.98 -14.75
N VAL A 182 -12.69 8.02 -13.81
CA VAL A 182 -11.81 6.85 -13.85
C VAL A 182 -12.61 5.62 -14.24
N ASP A 183 -12.15 4.90 -15.26
CA ASP A 183 -12.59 3.54 -15.55
C ASP A 183 -11.92 2.60 -14.54
N LEU A 184 -12.67 2.16 -13.52
CA LEU A 184 -12.15 1.37 -12.41
C LEU A 184 -11.75 -0.05 -12.85
N ASP A 185 -12.45 -0.65 -13.80
CA ASP A 185 -12.08 -1.96 -14.35
C ASP A 185 -10.76 -1.87 -15.10
N ALA A 186 -10.62 -0.88 -15.99
CA ALA A 186 -9.36 -0.64 -16.68
C ALA A 186 -8.22 -0.32 -15.71
N ALA A 187 -8.49 0.43 -14.63
CA ALA A 187 -7.50 0.74 -13.60
C ALA A 187 -7.00 -0.52 -12.87
N GLY A 188 -7.92 -1.39 -12.43
CA GLY A 188 -7.55 -2.65 -11.78
C GLY A 188 -6.72 -3.55 -12.68
N LYS A 189 -7.13 -3.71 -13.94
CA LYS A 189 -6.38 -4.47 -14.95
C LYS A 189 -4.99 -3.89 -15.22
N ALA A 190 -4.87 -2.57 -15.40
CA ALA A 190 -3.58 -1.92 -15.65
C ALA A 190 -2.61 -2.10 -14.48
N ILE A 191 -3.09 -1.93 -13.25
CA ILE A 191 -2.29 -2.17 -12.04
C ILE A 191 -1.80 -3.62 -12.00
N MET A 192 -2.70 -4.58 -12.18
CA MET A 192 -2.36 -6.00 -12.13
C MET A 192 -1.42 -6.42 -13.24
N GLN A 193 -1.66 -5.96 -14.47
CA GLN A 193 -0.78 -6.23 -15.62
C GLN A 193 0.63 -5.67 -15.40
N ALA A 194 0.75 -4.45 -14.87
CA ALA A 194 2.04 -3.85 -14.54
C ALA A 194 2.80 -4.65 -13.48
N MET A 195 2.11 -5.13 -12.45
CA MET A 195 2.70 -6.02 -11.44
C MET A 195 3.17 -7.34 -12.06
N LYS A 196 2.32 -8.03 -12.82
CA LYS A 196 2.65 -9.32 -13.46
C LYS A 196 3.75 -9.21 -14.51
N LYS A 197 3.83 -8.08 -15.20
CA LYS A 197 4.95 -7.81 -16.12
C LYS A 197 6.29 -7.75 -15.37
N ASN A 198 6.28 -7.21 -14.16
CA ASN A 198 7.45 -7.19 -13.28
C ASN A 198 7.77 -8.57 -12.70
N ASN A 199 6.75 -9.26 -12.20
CA ASN A 199 6.83 -10.60 -11.65
C ASN A 199 5.53 -11.37 -11.97
N PRO A 200 5.58 -12.42 -12.83
CA PRO A 200 4.41 -13.21 -13.21
C PRO A 200 3.67 -13.87 -12.02
N LYS A 201 4.35 -14.04 -10.88
CA LYS A 201 3.77 -14.58 -9.64
C LYS A 201 3.21 -13.49 -8.71
N ALA A 202 3.25 -12.22 -9.13
CA ALA A 202 2.83 -11.12 -8.27
C ALA A 202 1.36 -11.24 -7.86
N VAL A 203 1.12 -11.01 -6.58
CA VAL A 203 -0.20 -10.99 -5.94
C VAL A 203 -0.41 -9.60 -5.35
N TRP A 204 -1.55 -9.02 -5.63
CA TRP A 204 -1.97 -7.77 -5.04
C TRP A 204 -2.55 -8.02 -3.64
N VAL A 205 -2.03 -7.35 -2.63
CA VAL A 205 -2.56 -7.36 -1.25
C VAL A 205 -3.29 -6.04 -1.03
N ALA A 206 -4.62 -6.08 -1.04
CA ALA A 206 -5.48 -4.90 -0.89
C ALA A 206 -6.08 -4.81 0.51
N GLN A 207 -6.17 -3.60 1.05
CA GLN A 207 -6.81 -3.35 2.35
C GLN A 207 -8.30 -3.05 2.16
N ALA A 208 -9.17 -3.85 2.77
CA ALA A 208 -10.59 -3.56 2.81
C ALA A 208 -10.87 -2.52 3.90
N TRP A 209 -11.14 -1.31 3.47
CA TRP A 209 -11.40 -0.15 4.32
C TRP A 209 -12.48 0.73 3.71
N GLN A 210 -13.62 0.92 4.39
CA GLN A 210 -14.79 1.63 3.85
C GLN A 210 -15.24 1.01 2.50
N ALA A 211 -15.19 1.77 1.41
CA ALA A 211 -15.59 1.30 0.07
C ALA A 211 -14.47 0.57 -0.69
N ASN A 212 -13.26 0.49 -0.14
CA ASN A 212 -12.12 -0.17 -0.79
C ASN A 212 -12.00 -1.65 -0.40
N PRO A 213 -11.40 -2.49 -1.28
CA PRO A 213 -11.16 -2.20 -2.69
C PRO A 213 -12.48 -1.99 -3.44
N ARG A 214 -12.50 -1.09 -4.42
CA ARG A 214 -13.73 -0.85 -5.21
C ARG A 214 -14.13 -2.13 -5.96
N PRO A 215 -15.40 -2.62 -5.84
CA PRO A 215 -15.81 -3.86 -6.49
C PRO A 215 -15.54 -3.89 -8.00
N GLN A 216 -15.78 -2.77 -8.69
CA GLN A 216 -15.53 -2.64 -10.11
C GLN A 216 -14.04 -2.76 -10.47
N MET A 217 -13.13 -2.38 -9.56
CA MET A 217 -11.69 -2.45 -9.79
C MET A 217 -11.16 -3.89 -9.68
N ILE A 218 -11.77 -4.70 -8.83
CA ILE A 218 -11.29 -6.06 -8.55
C ILE A 218 -12.12 -7.14 -9.26
N GLY A 219 -13.33 -6.84 -9.70
CA GLY A 219 -14.31 -7.83 -10.15
C GLY A 219 -13.89 -8.67 -11.37
N ASN A 220 -12.98 -8.17 -12.19
CA ASN A 220 -12.47 -8.86 -13.38
C ASN A 220 -11.00 -9.28 -13.27
N LEU A 221 -10.42 -9.29 -12.07
CA LEU A 221 -9.11 -9.88 -11.82
C LEU A 221 -9.26 -11.41 -11.69
N GLU A 222 -8.21 -12.14 -12.05
CA GLU A 222 -8.22 -13.60 -11.98
C GLU A 222 -8.15 -14.10 -10.53
N ALA A 223 -8.65 -15.30 -10.29
CA ALA A 223 -8.49 -15.96 -8.99
C ALA A 223 -7.01 -16.16 -8.68
N GLY A 224 -6.58 -15.81 -7.47
CA GLY A 224 -5.19 -15.84 -7.03
C GLY A 224 -4.37 -14.57 -7.36
N ASP A 225 -4.94 -13.60 -8.08
CA ASP A 225 -4.29 -12.30 -8.33
C ASP A 225 -4.34 -11.36 -7.13
N LEU A 226 -5.33 -11.56 -6.25
CA LEU A 226 -5.64 -10.64 -5.17
C LEU A 226 -5.87 -11.39 -3.86
N ILE A 227 -5.31 -10.83 -2.79
CA ILE A 227 -5.67 -11.16 -1.41
C ILE A 227 -6.25 -9.90 -0.77
N VAL A 228 -7.45 -9.98 -0.23
CA VAL A 228 -8.08 -8.85 0.46
C VAL A 228 -7.93 -9.00 1.97
N LEU A 229 -7.39 -7.97 2.61
CA LEU A 229 -7.35 -7.90 4.07
C LEU A 229 -8.63 -7.23 4.57
N ASP A 230 -9.56 -7.98 5.18
CA ASP A 230 -10.71 -7.38 5.88
C ASP A 230 -10.19 -6.73 7.16
N LEU A 231 -9.63 -5.53 6.99
CA LEU A 231 -8.65 -4.93 7.90
C LEU A 231 -9.21 -4.62 9.28
N PHE A 232 -10.50 -4.31 9.39
CA PHE A 232 -11.16 -3.92 10.65
C PHE A 232 -12.32 -4.88 11.00
N ALA A 233 -12.10 -6.17 10.72
CA ALA A 233 -13.13 -7.18 10.84
C ALA A 233 -13.63 -7.39 12.29
N GLU A 234 -12.80 -7.11 13.30
CA GLU A 234 -13.20 -7.19 14.70
C GLU A 234 -14.25 -6.13 15.11
N SER A 235 -14.48 -5.10 14.29
CA SER A 235 -15.41 -4.02 14.60
C SER A 235 -16.36 -3.66 13.45
N ARG A 236 -15.86 -3.64 12.22
CA ARG A 236 -16.61 -3.26 11.01
C ARG A 236 -16.29 -4.23 9.87
N PRO A 237 -16.61 -5.52 10.00
CA PRO A 237 -16.33 -6.50 8.96
C PRO A 237 -17.01 -6.12 7.64
N GLN A 238 -16.31 -6.33 6.54
CA GLN A 238 -16.91 -6.21 5.22
C GLN A 238 -17.54 -7.52 4.78
N TRP A 239 -17.09 -8.65 5.31
CA TRP A 239 -17.64 -9.95 5.08
C TRP A 239 -18.51 -10.43 6.27
N GLY A 240 -19.55 -11.20 5.99
CA GLY A 240 -20.26 -12.05 6.97
C GLY A 240 -21.30 -11.39 7.86
N ASP A 241 -21.18 -10.10 8.22
CA ASP A 241 -22.09 -9.42 9.12
C ASP A 241 -22.93 -8.34 8.41
N PRO A 242 -24.21 -8.62 8.07
CA PRO A 242 -25.08 -7.63 7.44
C PRO A 242 -25.39 -6.39 8.29
N ALA A 243 -25.11 -6.42 9.59
CA ALA A 243 -25.27 -5.26 10.48
C ALA A 243 -24.05 -4.32 10.45
N SER A 244 -22.95 -4.75 9.86
CA SER A 244 -21.77 -3.89 9.69
C SER A 244 -22.06 -2.74 8.73
N THR A 245 -21.62 -1.53 9.10
CA THR A 245 -21.73 -0.35 8.23
C THR A 245 -20.88 -0.45 6.97
N TRP A 246 -19.93 -1.39 6.91
CA TRP A 246 -19.07 -1.65 5.75
C TRP A 246 -19.40 -2.94 5.01
N TYR A 247 -20.49 -3.60 5.40
CA TYR A 247 -20.89 -4.90 4.84
C TYR A 247 -20.96 -4.91 3.32
N ARG A 248 -20.41 -5.96 2.74
CA ARG A 248 -20.48 -6.28 1.30
C ARG A 248 -21.32 -7.55 1.11
N LYS A 249 -22.45 -7.39 0.45
CA LYS A 249 -23.38 -8.52 0.22
C LYS A 249 -22.69 -9.72 -0.47
N ASP A 250 -21.83 -9.45 -1.44
CA ASP A 250 -21.14 -10.46 -2.26
C ASP A 250 -19.69 -10.71 -1.80
N GLY A 251 -19.35 -10.26 -0.59
CA GLY A 251 -18.00 -10.36 -0.02
C GLY A 251 -16.94 -9.78 -0.92
N PHE A 252 -15.89 -10.54 -1.18
CA PHE A 252 -14.78 -10.16 -2.05
C PHE A 252 -14.78 -10.92 -3.39
N GLY A 253 -15.95 -11.47 -3.79
CA GLY A 253 -16.09 -12.24 -5.02
C GLY A 253 -15.31 -13.56 -4.98
N GLN A 254 -14.51 -13.79 -6.03
CA GLN A 254 -13.70 -15.02 -6.14
C GLN A 254 -12.31 -14.91 -5.52
N HIS A 255 -12.01 -13.80 -4.84
CA HIS A 255 -10.67 -13.52 -4.32
C HIS A 255 -10.48 -14.05 -2.91
N ASP A 256 -9.27 -14.52 -2.63
CA ASP A 256 -8.86 -14.88 -1.28
C ASP A 256 -8.92 -13.66 -0.37
N TRP A 257 -9.25 -13.87 0.90
CA TRP A 257 -9.29 -12.81 1.89
C TRP A 257 -8.85 -13.30 3.26
N ILE A 258 -8.43 -12.36 4.10
CA ILE A 258 -7.94 -12.64 5.45
C ILE A 258 -8.77 -11.83 6.45
N TYR A 259 -9.32 -12.53 7.44
CA TYR A 259 -9.96 -11.91 8.59
C TYR A 259 -8.88 -11.24 9.46
N CYS A 260 -8.91 -9.91 9.58
CA CYS A 260 -7.88 -9.14 10.27
C CYS A 260 -8.41 -8.49 11.55
N MET A 261 -7.49 -8.19 12.46
CA MET A 261 -7.72 -7.33 13.61
C MET A 261 -6.84 -6.09 13.51
N LEU A 262 -7.45 -4.90 13.58
CA LEU A 262 -6.73 -3.64 13.55
C LEU A 262 -6.07 -3.29 14.91
N LEU A 263 -6.55 -3.89 15.99
CA LEU A 263 -6.05 -3.67 17.35
C LEU A 263 -6.00 -2.18 17.73
N ASN A 264 -7.08 -1.45 17.43
CA ASN A 264 -7.29 -0.10 17.89
C ASN A 264 -6.18 0.88 17.49
N TYR A 265 -5.77 0.87 16.21
CA TYR A 265 -4.84 1.83 15.62
C TYR A 265 -3.51 1.98 16.38
N GLY A 266 -2.49 1.41 16.11
CA GLY A 266 -1.17 1.46 16.77
C GLY A 266 -0.91 2.65 17.69
N GLY A 267 -0.11 2.41 18.73
CA GLY A 267 0.13 3.39 19.78
C GLY A 267 -0.86 3.35 20.94
N ASN A 268 -2.01 2.72 20.79
CA ASN A 268 -2.88 2.39 21.92
C ASN A 268 -2.40 1.11 22.60
N VAL A 269 -2.32 1.12 23.91
CA VAL A 269 -1.80 0.00 24.72
C VAL A 269 -2.89 -0.89 25.31
N GLY A 270 -4.17 -0.54 25.11
CA GLY A 270 -5.31 -1.34 25.56
C GLY A 270 -5.66 -2.42 24.55
N LEU A 271 -5.92 -3.65 25.00
CA LEU A 271 -6.59 -4.65 24.20
C LEU A 271 -8.01 -4.16 23.89
N HIS A 272 -8.35 -4.06 22.61
CA HIS A 272 -9.67 -3.65 22.16
C HIS A 272 -10.17 -4.63 21.10
N GLY A 273 -11.39 -5.02 21.24
CA GLY A 273 -12.07 -5.92 20.30
C GLY A 273 -13.23 -6.65 20.99
N LYS A 274 -14.20 -7.04 20.19
CA LYS A 274 -15.32 -7.87 20.62
C LYS A 274 -14.88 -9.34 20.54
N LEU A 275 -14.23 -9.87 21.57
CA LEU A 275 -13.65 -11.23 21.57
C LEU A 275 -14.62 -12.30 21.06
N LYS A 276 -15.89 -12.25 21.50
CA LYS A 276 -16.89 -13.20 21.02
C LYS A 276 -17.10 -13.11 19.50
N HIS A 277 -17.17 -11.89 18.98
CA HIS A 277 -17.29 -11.65 17.54
C HIS A 277 -16.07 -12.18 16.76
N VAL A 278 -14.86 -11.89 17.24
CA VAL A 278 -13.62 -12.40 16.62
C VAL A 278 -13.62 -13.93 16.54
N ILE A 279 -14.02 -14.60 17.61
CA ILE A 279 -14.06 -16.08 17.66
C ILE A 279 -15.15 -16.61 16.74
N ASP A 280 -16.38 -16.14 16.88
CA ASP A 280 -17.55 -16.67 16.14
C ASP A 280 -17.40 -16.43 14.62
N GLU A 281 -16.98 -15.25 14.19
CA GLU A 281 -16.87 -14.93 12.78
C GLU A 281 -15.66 -15.60 12.11
N PHE A 282 -14.57 -15.80 12.85
CA PHE A 282 -13.43 -16.56 12.32
C PHE A 282 -13.81 -17.99 11.94
N TYR A 283 -14.59 -18.68 12.79
CA TYR A 283 -15.03 -20.03 12.47
C TYR A 283 -16.01 -20.07 11.31
N LYS A 284 -16.93 -19.11 11.20
CA LYS A 284 -17.82 -18.98 10.03
C LYS A 284 -17.04 -18.70 8.74
N ALA A 285 -15.98 -17.91 8.80
CA ALA A 285 -15.15 -17.59 7.65
C ALA A 285 -14.35 -18.81 7.14
N LYS A 286 -14.11 -19.80 8.00
CA LYS A 286 -13.38 -21.01 7.67
C LYS A 286 -14.27 -22.07 6.95
N GLU A 287 -15.59 -22.05 7.17
CA GLU A 287 -16.58 -22.93 6.53
C GLU A 287 -16.89 -22.47 5.10
#